data_9e4cda568d8ae165889e8db17372301a
#
_entry.id   9e4cda568d8ae165889e8db17372301a
#
_cell.length_a   1.000
_cell.length_b   1.000
_cell.length_c   1.000
_cell.angle_alpha   90.00
_cell.angle_beta   90.00
_cell.angle_gamma   90.00
#
_symmetry.space_group_name_H-M   'P 1'
#
loop_
_entity.id
_entity.type
_entity.pdbx_description
1 polymer ?
#
loop_
_entity_poly.entity_id
_entity_poly.type
_entity_poly.pdbx_seq_one_letter_code
_entity_poly.pdbx_strand_id
1 'polypeptide(L)'
;MFTLLFYSGVCALAAGFLTILTTVFKPIHKKGDSKPWYAMFGFFIVAFASPYLYTEGLTKLYGSKMKVAIEGVYDSSDIQGPMQYFRIIGYRPDKEATALVVGSEKEGWGGTDRPVLSVHLVDEKGCWKAESYKIVSCARLNKDGYTFPPYW
;
A
#
# COMPACT_ATOMS: atom_id res chain seq x y z
N MET A 1 -9.77 -10.75 -0.56
CA MET A 1 -10.39 -10.90 0.78
C MET A 1 -9.47 -11.59 1.79
N PHE A 2 -8.83 -12.69 1.43
CA PHE A 2 -7.93 -13.44 2.31
C PHE A 2 -6.73 -12.61 2.82
N THR A 3 -6.08 -11.83 1.96
CA THR A 3 -4.94 -10.95 2.32
C THR A 3 -5.30 -9.90 3.36
N LEU A 4 -6.50 -9.31 3.28
CA LEU A 4 -6.97 -8.33 4.27
C LEU A 4 -7.20 -8.98 5.64
N LEU A 5 -7.81 -10.17 5.68
CA LEU A 5 -8.01 -10.92 6.92
C LEU A 5 -6.67 -11.32 7.55
N PHE A 6 -5.73 -11.81 6.74
CA PHE A 6 -4.40 -12.15 7.21
C PHE A 6 -3.66 -10.93 7.77
N TYR A 7 -3.70 -9.80 7.04
CA TYR A 7 -3.10 -8.54 7.49
C TYR A 7 -3.70 -8.04 8.81
N SER A 8 -5.04 -8.05 8.93
CA SER A 8 -5.70 -7.66 10.18
C SER A 8 -5.32 -8.56 11.36
N GLY A 9 -5.14 -9.86 11.11
CA GLY A 9 -4.64 -10.81 12.10
C GLY A 9 -3.23 -10.47 12.59
N VAL A 10 -2.32 -10.16 11.68
CA VAL A 10 -0.96 -9.72 12.03
C VAL A 10 -0.98 -8.43 12.85
N CYS A 11 -1.79 -7.43 12.46
CA CYS A 11 -1.94 -6.19 13.22
C CYS A 11 -2.51 -6.43 14.62
N ALA A 12 -3.46 -7.34 14.77
CA ALA A 12 -4.04 -7.72 16.06
C ALA A 12 -3.00 -8.38 16.99
N LEU A 13 -2.18 -9.29 16.45
CA LEU A 13 -1.09 -9.92 17.20
C LEU A 13 -0.06 -8.89 17.67
N ALA A 14 0.36 -7.99 16.77
CA ALA A 14 1.29 -6.91 17.10
C ALA A 14 0.73 -5.97 18.18
N ALA A 15 -0.54 -5.58 18.06
CA ALA A 15 -1.23 -4.74 19.05
C ALA A 15 -1.34 -5.44 20.42
N GLY A 16 -1.67 -6.73 20.43
CA GLY A 16 -1.69 -7.55 21.65
C GLY A 16 -0.33 -7.58 22.33
N PHE A 17 0.73 -7.85 21.57
CA PHE A 17 2.09 -7.87 22.09
C PHE A 17 2.51 -6.52 22.68
N LEU A 18 2.27 -5.40 21.98
CA LEU A 18 2.55 -4.05 22.46
C LEU A 18 1.74 -3.72 23.73
N THR A 19 0.50 -4.18 23.82
CA THR A 19 -0.33 -3.99 25.00
C THR A 19 0.24 -4.73 26.21
N ILE A 20 0.69 -5.97 26.03
CA ILE A 20 1.35 -6.74 27.09
C ILE A 20 2.61 -6.01 27.58
N LEU A 21 3.48 -5.59 26.63
CA LEU A 21 4.70 -4.85 26.98
C LEU A 21 4.37 -3.59 27.79
N THR A 22 3.45 -2.75 27.31
CA THR A 22 3.10 -1.50 28.01
C THR A 22 2.47 -1.76 29.37
N THR A 23 1.76 -2.88 29.56
CA THR A 23 1.15 -3.25 30.84
C THR A 23 2.19 -3.77 31.83
N VAL A 24 3.17 -4.54 31.35
CA VAL A 24 4.26 -5.09 32.20
C VAL A 24 5.17 -3.97 32.71
N PHE A 25 5.52 -3.01 31.84
CA PHE A 25 6.42 -1.91 32.17
C PHE A 25 5.74 -0.73 32.89
N LYS A 26 4.41 -0.76 33.11
CA LYS A 26 3.73 0.27 33.90
C LYS A 26 4.14 0.22 35.37
N PRO A 27 4.40 1.38 36.01
CA PRO A 27 4.63 1.47 37.43
C PRO A 27 3.44 0.93 38.21
N ILE A 28 3.75 0.23 39.35
CA ILE A 28 2.76 -0.50 40.15
C ILE A 28 1.58 0.37 40.58
N HIS A 29 1.82 1.65 40.95
CA HIS A 29 0.76 2.59 41.42
C HIS A 29 -0.23 3.01 40.32
N LYS A 30 0.04 2.73 39.03
CA LYS A 30 -0.85 3.06 37.91
C LYS A 30 -1.52 1.82 37.28
N LYS A 31 -1.30 0.63 37.84
CA LYS A 31 -1.87 -0.61 37.31
C LYS A 31 -3.39 -0.72 37.47
N GLY A 32 -3.97 -0.09 38.51
CA GLY A 32 -5.39 -0.17 38.81
C GLY A 32 -6.34 0.55 37.83
N ASP A 33 -5.86 1.67 37.24
CA ASP A 33 -6.72 2.53 36.39
C ASP A 33 -6.62 2.25 34.89
N SER A 34 -5.79 1.31 34.47
CA SER A 34 -5.58 1.05 33.05
C SER A 34 -6.52 -0.04 32.54
N LYS A 35 -7.37 0.31 31.59
CA LYS A 35 -8.15 -0.65 30.82
C LYS A 35 -7.31 -1.08 29.63
N PRO A 36 -6.63 -2.25 29.67
CA PRO A 36 -5.63 -2.65 28.66
C PRO A 36 -6.24 -2.81 27.25
N TRP A 37 -7.54 -3.09 27.19
CA TRP A 37 -8.23 -3.27 25.92
C TRP A 37 -8.31 -1.98 25.08
N TYR A 38 -8.38 -0.78 25.70
CA TYR A 38 -8.32 0.48 24.96
C TYR A 38 -6.93 0.71 24.35
N ALA A 39 -5.87 0.33 25.07
CA ALA A 39 -4.52 0.38 24.54
C ALA A 39 -4.35 -0.59 23.35
N MET A 40 -4.87 -1.81 23.46
CA MET A 40 -4.85 -2.80 22.40
C MET A 40 -5.58 -2.29 21.13
N PHE A 41 -6.76 -1.72 21.30
CA PHE A 41 -7.52 -1.16 20.18
C PHE A 41 -6.82 0.04 19.53
N GLY A 42 -6.20 0.93 20.35
CA GLY A 42 -5.41 2.03 19.83
C GLY A 42 -4.20 1.55 19.03
N PHE A 43 -3.44 0.59 19.53
CA PHE A 43 -2.30 0.00 18.82
C PHE A 43 -2.72 -0.72 17.53
N PHE A 44 -3.88 -1.40 17.56
CA PHE A 44 -4.43 -2.04 16.38
C PHE A 44 -4.75 -1.03 15.27
N ILE A 45 -5.44 0.07 15.60
CA ILE A 45 -5.77 1.13 14.64
C ILE A 45 -4.50 1.73 14.05
N VAL A 46 -3.51 2.06 14.90
CA VAL A 46 -2.24 2.63 14.45
C VAL A 46 -1.49 1.66 13.55
N ALA A 47 -1.34 0.41 13.95
CA ALA A 47 -0.66 -0.62 13.15
C ALA A 47 -1.36 -0.86 11.81
N PHE A 48 -2.70 -0.91 11.82
CA PHE A 48 -3.49 -1.15 10.61
C PHE A 48 -3.45 0.04 9.65
N ALA A 49 -3.56 1.27 10.16
CA ALA A 49 -3.64 2.47 9.33
C ALA A 49 -2.27 2.97 8.86
N SER A 50 -1.18 2.70 9.60
CA SER A 50 0.14 3.30 9.33
C SER A 50 0.65 3.11 7.89
N PRO A 51 0.59 1.92 7.24
CA PRO A 51 1.11 1.77 5.88
C PRO A 51 0.27 2.53 4.85
N TYR A 52 -1.04 2.64 5.08
CA TYR A 52 -1.91 3.40 4.19
C TYR A 52 -1.66 4.91 4.30
N LEU A 53 -1.51 5.42 5.52
CA LEU A 53 -1.16 6.82 5.76
C LEU A 53 0.22 7.15 5.21
N TYR A 54 1.18 6.24 5.35
CA TYR A 54 2.53 6.40 4.80
C TYR A 54 2.50 6.51 3.27
N THR A 55 1.83 5.60 2.56
CA THR A 55 1.72 5.62 1.11
C THR A 55 0.95 6.82 0.59
N GLU A 56 -0.10 7.23 1.29
CA GLU A 56 -0.85 8.44 0.97
C GLU A 56 0.02 9.70 1.12
N GLY A 57 0.79 9.78 2.21
CA GLY A 57 1.75 10.86 2.44
C GLY A 57 2.82 10.94 1.35
N LEU A 58 3.44 9.81 0.99
CA LEU A 58 4.41 9.75 -0.10
C LEU A 58 3.80 10.18 -1.43
N THR A 59 2.60 9.70 -1.74
CA THR A 59 1.91 10.02 -2.99
C THR A 59 1.58 11.52 -3.08
N LYS A 60 1.16 12.16 -1.98
CA LYS A 60 0.90 13.60 -1.95
C LYS A 60 2.17 14.43 -2.10
N LEU A 61 3.28 14.01 -1.46
CA LEU A 61 4.53 14.77 -1.47
C LEU A 61 5.29 14.63 -2.79
N TYR A 62 5.34 13.43 -3.35
CA TYR A 62 6.22 13.11 -4.48
C TYR A 62 5.48 12.72 -5.76
N GLY A 63 4.19 12.43 -5.67
CA GLY A 63 3.41 11.90 -6.80
C GLY A 63 3.38 12.84 -8.00
N SER A 64 3.34 14.15 -7.79
CA SER A 64 3.35 15.14 -8.89
C SER A 64 4.60 15.05 -9.75
N LYS A 65 5.77 14.75 -9.15
CA LYS A 65 7.04 14.62 -9.85
C LYS A 65 7.15 13.34 -10.68
N MET A 66 6.46 12.29 -10.27
CA MET A 66 6.53 10.96 -10.87
C MET A 66 5.37 10.68 -11.83
N LYS A 67 4.32 11.51 -11.78
CA LYS A 67 3.07 11.30 -12.50
C LYS A 67 3.28 11.05 -14.00
N VAL A 68 4.05 11.88 -14.67
CA VAL A 68 4.29 11.79 -16.12
C VAL A 68 4.96 10.47 -16.49
N ALA A 69 5.97 10.05 -15.69
CA ALA A 69 6.66 8.77 -15.92
C ALA A 69 5.72 7.57 -15.70
N ILE A 70 4.86 7.64 -14.69
CA ILE A 70 3.88 6.59 -14.38
C ILE A 70 2.82 6.50 -15.48
N GLU A 71 2.25 7.63 -15.93
CA GLU A 71 1.26 7.69 -17.01
C GLU A 71 1.83 7.13 -18.31
N GLY A 72 3.06 7.53 -18.68
CA GLY A 72 3.71 7.03 -19.90
C GLY A 72 3.91 5.51 -19.90
N VAL A 73 4.21 4.91 -18.75
CA VAL A 73 4.30 3.43 -18.63
C VAL A 73 2.92 2.79 -18.68
N TYR A 74 1.95 3.39 -18.01
CA TYR A 74 0.59 2.86 -18.02
C TYR A 74 0.02 2.82 -19.45
N ASP A 75 0.19 3.89 -20.22
CA ASP A 75 -0.28 3.99 -21.61
C ASP A 75 0.46 3.04 -22.55
N SER A 76 1.72 2.69 -22.24
CA SER A 76 2.50 1.70 -23.00
C SER A 76 2.29 0.25 -22.55
N SER A 77 1.57 0.05 -21.45
CA SER A 77 1.28 -1.28 -20.92
C SER A 77 0.15 -2.00 -21.68
N ASP A 78 0.08 -3.33 -21.52
CA ASP A 78 -0.99 -4.15 -22.12
C ASP A 78 -2.35 -3.98 -21.40
N ILE A 79 -2.49 -3.01 -20.49
CA ILE A 79 -3.74 -2.77 -19.77
C ILE A 79 -4.67 -1.91 -20.62
N GLN A 80 -5.90 -2.36 -20.80
CA GLN A 80 -6.94 -1.64 -21.54
C GLN A 80 -7.81 -0.85 -20.57
N GLY A 81 -8.00 0.44 -20.87
CA GLY A 81 -8.85 1.31 -20.06
C GLY A 81 -8.09 2.39 -19.28
N PRO A 82 -8.81 3.31 -18.63
CA PRO A 82 -8.19 4.45 -17.99
C PRO A 82 -7.50 4.09 -16.66
N MET A 83 -6.39 4.75 -16.38
CA MET A 83 -5.79 4.77 -15.06
C MET A 83 -6.74 5.45 -14.07
N GLN A 84 -7.05 4.80 -12.95
CA GLN A 84 -7.88 5.38 -11.89
C GLN A 84 -7.06 6.20 -10.90
N TYR A 85 -6.02 5.58 -10.34
CA TYR A 85 -5.12 6.23 -9.40
C TYR A 85 -3.79 5.47 -9.32
N PHE A 86 -2.81 6.10 -8.71
CA PHE A 86 -1.57 5.44 -8.32
C PHE A 86 -1.21 5.76 -6.87
N ARG A 87 -0.40 4.91 -6.26
CA ARG A 87 0.16 5.09 -4.91
C ARG A 87 1.64 4.77 -4.90
N ILE A 88 2.44 5.63 -4.30
CA ILE A 88 3.86 5.37 -4.08
C ILE A 88 3.97 4.52 -2.82
N ILE A 89 4.44 3.28 -2.96
CA ILE A 89 4.57 2.32 -1.85
C ILE A 89 5.99 2.24 -1.30
N GLY A 90 6.98 2.67 -2.08
CA GLY A 90 8.37 2.73 -1.69
C GLY A 90 9.03 3.96 -2.27
N TYR A 91 9.87 4.63 -1.49
CA TYR A 91 10.60 5.82 -1.90
C TYR A 91 11.96 5.86 -1.24
N ARG A 92 13.00 5.98 -2.04
CA ARG A 92 14.36 6.29 -1.60
C ARG A 92 14.79 7.60 -2.25
N PRO A 93 15.09 8.65 -1.46
CA PRO A 93 15.46 9.94 -1.99
C PRO A 93 16.60 9.84 -3.02
N ASP A 94 16.43 10.52 -4.13
CA ASP A 94 17.42 10.67 -5.23
C ASP A 94 17.95 9.32 -5.79
N LYS A 95 17.18 8.27 -5.69
CA LYS A 95 17.54 6.94 -6.18
C LYS A 95 16.39 6.25 -6.90
N GLU A 96 15.44 5.74 -6.15
CA GLU A 96 14.42 4.84 -6.68
C GLU A 96 13.08 5.02 -5.96
N ALA A 97 12.01 4.72 -6.65
CA ALA A 97 10.68 4.65 -6.09
C ALA A 97 9.89 3.50 -6.72
N THR A 98 8.93 2.97 -5.97
CA THR A 98 7.99 1.97 -6.47
C THR A 98 6.58 2.50 -6.34
N ALA A 99 5.85 2.51 -7.43
CA ALA A 99 4.46 2.92 -7.47
C ALA A 99 3.56 1.74 -7.86
N LEU A 100 2.40 1.63 -7.21
CA LEU A 100 1.30 0.79 -7.65
C LEU A 100 0.30 1.64 -8.40
N VAL A 101 -0.03 1.22 -9.60
CA VAL A 101 -0.99 1.87 -10.48
C VAL A 101 -2.20 0.97 -10.62
N VAL A 102 -3.38 1.53 -10.40
CA VAL A 102 -4.65 0.81 -10.54
C VAL A 102 -5.41 1.38 -11.71
N GLY A 103 -5.77 0.51 -12.64
CA GLY A 103 -6.60 0.82 -13.79
C GLY A 103 -8.05 0.42 -13.59
N SER A 104 -8.83 0.59 -14.66
CA SER A 104 -10.20 0.10 -14.75
C SER A 104 -10.42 -0.45 -16.15
N GLU A 105 -10.59 -1.75 -16.26
CA GLU A 105 -10.83 -2.45 -17.53
C GLU A 105 -12.22 -3.06 -17.53
N LYS A 106 -12.96 -2.90 -18.64
CA LYS A 106 -14.26 -3.54 -18.80
C LYS A 106 -14.06 -4.99 -19.23
N GLU A 107 -14.62 -5.91 -18.48
CA GLU A 107 -14.66 -7.31 -18.87
C GLU A 107 -15.74 -7.55 -19.94
N GLY A 108 -15.47 -8.51 -20.84
CA GLY A 108 -16.44 -8.90 -21.88
C GLY A 108 -17.78 -9.40 -21.36
N TRP A 109 -17.89 -9.71 -20.08
CA TRP A 109 -19.11 -10.18 -19.38
C TRP A 109 -19.90 -9.03 -18.74
N GLY A 110 -19.49 -7.78 -18.92
CA GLY A 110 -20.12 -6.60 -18.31
C GLY A 110 -19.60 -6.26 -16.90
N GLY A 111 -18.63 -6.99 -16.37
CA GLY A 111 -17.90 -6.67 -15.14
C GLY A 111 -16.86 -5.57 -15.34
N THR A 112 -16.29 -5.10 -14.25
CA THR A 112 -15.15 -4.17 -14.26
C THR A 112 -14.01 -4.81 -13.49
N ASP A 113 -12.92 -5.14 -14.18
CA ASP A 113 -11.65 -5.53 -13.58
C ASP A 113 -10.87 -4.30 -13.12
N ARG A 114 -10.03 -4.50 -12.10
CA ARG A 114 -9.09 -3.49 -11.59
C ARG A 114 -7.67 -3.99 -11.77
N PRO A 115 -7.11 -3.90 -12.96
CA PRO A 115 -5.75 -4.30 -13.19
C PRO A 115 -4.78 -3.45 -12.36
N VAL A 116 -3.76 -4.10 -11.82
CA VAL A 116 -2.76 -3.49 -10.97
C VAL A 116 -1.39 -3.68 -11.56
N LEU A 117 -0.69 -2.56 -11.72
CA LEU A 117 0.66 -2.47 -12.25
C LEU A 117 1.61 -1.99 -11.15
N SER A 118 2.73 -2.66 -10.97
CA SER A 118 3.85 -2.18 -10.17
C SER A 118 4.89 -1.57 -11.09
N VAL A 119 5.19 -0.29 -10.90
CA VAL A 119 6.18 0.46 -11.69
C VAL A 119 7.38 0.76 -10.80
N HIS A 120 8.57 0.40 -11.29
CA HIS A 120 9.83 0.79 -10.68
C HIS A 120 10.38 2.03 -11.37
N LEU A 121 10.63 3.06 -10.58
CA LEU A 121 11.06 4.38 -11.02
C LEU A 121 12.46 4.67 -10.50
N VAL A 122 13.29 5.28 -11.33
CA VAL A 122 14.64 5.71 -10.97
C VAL A 122 14.77 7.20 -11.22
N ASP A 123 15.45 7.89 -10.31
CA ASP A 123 15.76 9.31 -10.47
C ASP A 123 17.05 9.47 -11.29
N GLU A 124 16.94 10.02 -12.49
CA GLU A 124 18.07 10.42 -13.30
C GLU A 124 18.23 11.95 -13.28
N LYS A 125 19.07 12.44 -12.39
CA LYS A 125 19.41 13.87 -12.27
C LYS A 125 18.20 14.78 -12.02
N GLY A 126 17.28 14.35 -11.16
CA GLY A 126 16.06 15.08 -10.81
C GLY A 126 14.87 14.82 -11.74
N CYS A 127 15.03 13.95 -12.75
CA CYS A 127 13.97 13.51 -13.63
C CYS A 127 13.64 12.04 -13.36
N TRP A 128 12.42 11.77 -12.91
CA TRP A 128 11.95 10.42 -12.68
C TRP A 128 11.64 9.71 -13.99
N LYS A 129 12.22 8.53 -14.17
CA LYS A 129 11.97 7.65 -15.31
C LYS A 129 11.55 6.28 -14.83
N ALA A 130 10.67 5.62 -15.56
CA ALA A 130 10.34 4.24 -15.30
C ALA A 130 11.42 3.33 -15.90
N GLU A 131 12.04 2.54 -15.05
CA GLU A 131 13.04 1.54 -15.46
C GLU A 131 12.38 0.22 -15.86
N SER A 132 11.39 -0.20 -15.10
CA SER A 132 10.67 -1.44 -15.36
C SER A 132 9.25 -1.40 -14.79
N TYR A 133 8.40 -2.27 -15.31
CA TYR A 133 7.08 -2.49 -14.77
C TYR A 133 6.70 -3.97 -14.73
N LYS A 134 5.79 -4.31 -13.84
CA LYS A 134 5.23 -5.66 -13.70
C LYS A 134 3.73 -5.59 -13.47
N ILE A 135 2.96 -6.30 -14.30
CA ILE A 135 1.53 -6.48 -14.05
C ILE A 135 1.37 -7.44 -12.87
N VAL A 136 0.80 -6.95 -11.78
CA VAL A 136 0.60 -7.69 -10.53
C VAL A 136 -0.70 -8.47 -10.58
N SER A 137 -1.79 -7.82 -10.97
CA SER A 137 -3.12 -8.41 -11.08
C SER A 137 -3.81 -7.92 -12.34
N CYS A 138 -4.41 -8.80 -13.11
CA CYS A 138 -5.21 -8.50 -14.31
C CYS A 138 -5.95 -9.76 -14.71
N ALA A 139 -7.28 -9.74 -14.67
CA ALA A 139 -8.11 -10.90 -15.01
C ALA A 139 -7.90 -11.34 -16.45
N ARG A 140 -7.83 -10.40 -17.40
CA ARG A 140 -7.59 -10.68 -18.82
C ARG A 140 -6.28 -11.42 -19.09
N LEU A 141 -5.24 -11.13 -18.31
CA LEU A 141 -3.92 -11.77 -18.43
C LEU A 141 -3.76 -12.96 -17.49
N ASN A 142 -4.82 -13.38 -16.81
CA ASN A 142 -4.84 -14.50 -15.86
C ASN A 142 -3.77 -14.35 -14.76
N LYS A 143 -3.63 -13.12 -14.24
CA LYS A 143 -2.68 -12.76 -13.17
C LYS A 143 -3.43 -12.36 -11.91
N ASP A 144 -3.30 -13.16 -10.86
CA ASP A 144 -3.91 -12.95 -9.54
C ASP A 144 -2.82 -12.68 -8.50
N GLY A 145 -2.13 -11.53 -8.63
CA GLY A 145 -1.15 -11.09 -7.66
C GLY A 145 -1.80 -10.39 -6.47
N TYR A 146 -1.03 -10.26 -5.40
CA TYR A 146 -1.42 -9.51 -4.21
C TYR A 146 -0.23 -8.71 -3.66
N THR A 147 -0.51 -7.70 -2.84
CA THR A 147 0.50 -7.01 -2.05
C THR A 147 0.25 -7.23 -0.56
N PHE A 148 1.31 -7.07 0.21
CA PHE A 148 1.22 -7.04 1.66
C PHE A 148 1.94 -5.80 2.18
N PRO A 149 1.24 -4.85 2.83
CA PRO A 149 -0.24 -4.77 3.04
C PRO A 149 -1.06 -4.73 1.76
N PRO A 150 -2.37 -5.04 1.80
CA PRO A 150 -3.25 -4.96 0.64
C PRO A 150 -3.54 -3.48 0.31
N TYR A 151 -2.89 -2.95 -0.72
CA TYR A 151 -2.98 -1.53 -1.10
C TYR A 151 -4.10 -1.21 -2.11
N TRP A 152 -4.83 -2.21 -2.62
CA TRP A 152 -5.97 -2.06 -3.54
C TRP A 152 -7.14 -2.98 -3.19
#